data_889ce66ba128294c751d76c7187da31f
#
_entry.id   889ce66ba128294c751d76c7187da31f
#
_cell.length_a   1.000
_cell.length_b   1.000
_cell.length_c   1.000
_cell.angle_alpha   90.00
_cell.angle_beta   90.00
_cell.angle_gamma   90.00
#
_symmetry.space_group_name_H-M   'P 1'
#
loop_
_entity.id
_entity.type
_entity.pdbx_description
1 polymer ?
#
loop_
_entity_poly.entity_id
_entity_poly.type
_entity_poly.pdbx_seq_one_letter_code
_entity_poly.pdbx_strand_id
1 'polypeptide(L)'
;MQIDEWLRWYNIIKDTFHYSIVDDTNASILLSMMIKGRELSIDALKGCIEGKDVLIFGAGPSLLQSLHDIIANGIRIDTLTLIACDGASQALIEHGIKPDIVVTDLDGNHEYLLTSDTLGAIMVVHAHADNVNLIRYMVPKLRNIIATTQVKPLHNVYNFGGFTDGDRAVFLATEFYARSIILAGMDFGYEVGYYSKRSYNIGLKVAKMQFAKMLLENLAEECKGKGIKLYNLSRSRIKGFENIDIVGLSS
;
A
#
# COMPACT_ATOMS: atom_id res chain seq x y z
N MET A 1 11.37 -3.79 8.75
CA MET A 1 11.82 -2.71 9.71
C MET A 1 11.40 -3.07 11.13
N GLN A 2 12.26 -2.88 12.14
CA GLN A 2 11.88 -3.14 13.53
C GLN A 2 10.89 -2.09 14.03
N ILE A 3 9.94 -2.48 14.89
CA ILE A 3 8.88 -1.59 15.37
C ILE A 3 9.42 -0.32 16.05
N ASP A 4 10.48 -0.43 16.83
CA ASP A 4 11.08 0.73 17.52
C ASP A 4 11.71 1.72 16.53
N GLU A 5 12.23 1.24 15.42
CA GLU A 5 12.73 2.09 14.34
C GLU A 5 11.58 2.80 13.63
N TRP A 6 10.50 2.08 13.32
CA TRP A 6 9.30 2.69 12.76
C TRP A 6 8.72 3.76 13.68
N LEU A 7 8.62 3.52 14.97
CA LEU A 7 8.06 4.49 15.93
C LEU A 7 8.91 5.78 16.00
N ARG A 8 10.22 5.74 15.72
CA ARG A 8 11.03 6.95 15.57
C ARG A 8 10.63 7.73 14.32
N TRP A 9 10.43 7.03 13.17
CA TRP A 9 9.91 7.65 11.95
C TRP A 9 8.52 8.25 12.17
N TYR A 10 7.64 7.52 12.83
CA TYR A 10 6.29 8.01 13.15
C TYR A 10 6.32 9.29 14.00
N ASN A 11 7.22 9.40 14.97
CA ASN A 11 7.37 10.64 15.75
C ASN A 11 7.76 11.82 14.85
N ILE A 12 8.67 11.64 13.88
CA ILE A 12 9.01 12.68 12.91
C ILE A 12 7.80 13.04 12.04
N ILE A 13 7.06 12.03 11.53
CA ILE A 13 5.84 12.22 10.75
C ILE A 13 4.80 13.00 11.55
N LYS A 14 4.54 12.56 12.78
CA LYS A 14 3.58 13.20 13.69
C LYS A 14 3.90 14.67 13.92
N ASP A 15 5.16 15.00 14.19
CA ASP A 15 5.60 16.37 14.44
C ASP A 15 5.57 17.22 13.16
N THR A 16 5.91 16.63 12.00
CA THR A 16 5.91 17.31 10.69
C THR A 16 4.50 17.60 10.20
N PHE A 17 3.58 16.66 10.36
CA PHE A 17 2.21 16.74 9.81
C PHE A 17 1.15 17.04 10.88
N HIS A 18 1.57 17.30 12.13
CA HIS A 18 0.70 17.65 13.28
C HIS A 18 -0.35 16.58 13.60
N TYR A 19 0.03 15.31 13.55
CA TYR A 19 -0.87 14.21 13.92
C TYR A 19 -0.92 13.97 15.42
N SER A 20 -2.04 13.41 15.87
CA SER A 20 -2.28 13.05 17.26
C SER A 20 -2.08 11.55 17.47
N ILE A 21 -1.05 11.18 18.24
CA ILE A 21 -0.82 9.77 18.62
C ILE A 21 -2.00 9.17 19.40
N VAL A 22 -2.70 10.00 20.16
CA VAL A 22 -3.89 9.58 20.94
C VAL A 22 -5.03 9.22 19.99
N ASP A 23 -5.28 10.06 18.98
CA ASP A 23 -6.38 9.85 18.04
C ASP A 23 -6.08 8.67 17.09
N ASP A 24 -4.84 8.50 16.65
CA ASP A 24 -4.41 7.32 15.88
C ASP A 24 -4.52 6.03 16.71
N THR A 25 -4.19 6.09 18.00
CA THR A 25 -4.37 4.95 18.92
C THR A 25 -5.86 4.62 19.10
N ASN A 26 -6.72 5.62 19.25
CA ASN A 26 -8.17 5.43 19.36
C ASN A 26 -8.76 4.82 18.07
N ALA A 27 -8.30 5.26 16.90
CA ALA A 27 -8.69 4.66 15.62
C ALA A 27 -8.28 3.18 15.54
N SER A 28 -7.08 2.85 15.99
CA SER A 28 -6.58 1.46 16.04
C SER A 28 -7.39 0.59 16.99
N ILE A 29 -7.73 1.10 18.17
CA ILE A 29 -8.59 0.39 19.13
C ILE A 29 -9.98 0.15 18.55
N LEU A 30 -10.57 1.15 17.88
CA LEU A 30 -11.86 1.01 17.21
C LEU A 30 -11.81 -0.10 16.15
N LEU A 31 -10.80 -0.07 15.26
CA LEU A 31 -10.64 -1.09 14.22
C LEU A 31 -10.46 -2.49 14.83
N SER A 32 -9.62 -2.62 15.87
CA SER A 32 -9.42 -3.86 16.62
C SER A 32 -10.74 -4.44 17.14
N MET A 33 -11.58 -3.59 17.74
CA MET A 33 -12.88 -4.02 18.27
C MET A 33 -13.84 -4.45 17.18
N MET A 34 -13.86 -3.74 16.03
CA MET A 34 -14.79 -4.02 14.92
C MET A 34 -14.47 -5.29 14.16
N ILE A 35 -13.20 -5.72 14.12
CA ILE A 35 -12.79 -6.94 13.42
C ILE A 35 -12.70 -8.15 14.33
N LYS A 36 -12.85 -8.00 15.63
CA LYS A 36 -12.68 -9.08 16.62
C LYS A 36 -13.48 -10.34 16.24
N GLY A 37 -12.77 -11.45 16.07
CA GLY A 37 -13.31 -12.75 15.65
C GLY A 37 -13.71 -12.84 14.17
N ARG A 38 -13.32 -11.83 13.36
CA ARG A 38 -13.53 -11.78 11.90
C ARG A 38 -12.24 -11.52 11.13
N GLU A 39 -11.16 -11.26 11.87
CA GLU A 39 -9.86 -11.01 11.29
C GLU A 39 -9.34 -12.22 10.51
N LEU A 40 -8.78 -11.94 9.34
CA LEU A 40 -8.06 -12.96 8.57
C LEU A 40 -6.72 -13.27 9.26
N SER A 41 -6.29 -14.54 9.22
CA SER A 41 -4.95 -14.89 9.71
C SER A 41 -3.86 -14.17 8.91
N ILE A 42 -2.83 -13.72 9.61
CA ILE A 42 -1.65 -13.12 9.01
C ILE A 42 -0.94 -14.06 8.03
N ASP A 43 -1.10 -15.37 8.20
CA ASP A 43 -0.57 -16.40 7.30
C ASP A 43 -1.12 -16.28 5.88
N ALA A 44 -2.32 -15.66 5.72
CA ALA A 44 -2.87 -15.39 4.39
C ALA A 44 -2.00 -14.41 3.61
N LEU A 45 -1.53 -13.31 4.25
CA LEU A 45 -0.57 -12.39 3.62
C LEU A 45 0.76 -13.08 3.34
N LYS A 46 1.26 -13.84 4.30
CA LYS A 46 2.51 -14.60 4.13
C LYS A 46 2.40 -15.54 2.91
N GLY A 47 1.31 -16.29 2.79
CA GLY A 47 1.07 -17.19 1.65
C GLY A 47 0.97 -16.46 0.29
N CYS A 48 0.53 -15.20 0.29
CA CYS A 48 0.47 -14.39 -0.93
C CYS A 48 1.83 -13.78 -1.32
N ILE A 49 2.72 -13.50 -0.35
CA ILE A 49 3.90 -12.63 -0.60
C ILE A 49 5.23 -13.39 -0.52
N GLU A 50 5.39 -14.31 0.44
CA GLU A 50 6.69 -14.92 0.75
C GLU A 50 7.29 -15.63 -0.47
N GLY A 51 8.50 -15.22 -0.84
CA GLY A 51 9.27 -15.80 -1.97
C GLY A 51 8.69 -15.53 -3.36
N LYS A 52 7.66 -14.68 -3.48
CA LYS A 52 7.02 -14.33 -4.75
C LYS A 52 7.48 -12.97 -5.27
N ASP A 53 7.31 -12.77 -6.57
CA ASP A 53 7.44 -11.45 -7.18
C ASP A 53 6.14 -10.68 -6.97
N VAL A 54 6.25 -9.48 -6.44
CA VAL A 54 5.11 -8.63 -6.05
C VAL A 54 5.08 -7.40 -6.92
N LEU A 55 3.96 -7.17 -7.62
CA LEU A 55 3.72 -5.96 -8.40
C LEU A 55 2.76 -5.05 -7.64
N ILE A 56 3.24 -3.86 -7.25
CA ILE A 56 2.50 -2.88 -6.46
C ILE A 56 2.05 -1.73 -7.36
N PHE A 57 0.75 -1.49 -7.39
CA PHE A 57 0.12 -0.42 -8.15
C PHE A 57 -0.25 0.75 -7.24
N GLY A 58 0.42 1.89 -7.42
CA GLY A 58 0.00 3.17 -6.85
C GLY A 58 -0.92 3.93 -7.79
N ALA A 59 -1.68 4.91 -7.27
CA ALA A 59 -2.62 5.70 -8.05
C ALA A 59 -1.99 6.96 -8.70
N GLY A 60 -0.69 6.93 -8.99
CA GLY A 60 0.04 8.03 -9.62
C GLY A 60 -0.27 8.23 -11.10
N PRO A 61 0.21 9.33 -11.71
CA PRO A 61 -0.05 9.67 -13.12
C PRO A 61 0.39 8.62 -14.13
N SER A 62 1.43 7.82 -13.84
CA SER A 62 1.93 6.79 -14.74
C SER A 62 1.14 5.49 -14.71
N LEU A 63 0.18 5.32 -13.77
CA LEU A 63 -0.57 4.08 -13.61
C LEU A 63 -1.27 3.61 -14.89
N LEU A 64 -2.04 4.51 -15.53
CA LEU A 64 -2.77 4.18 -16.77
C LEU A 64 -1.84 3.73 -17.90
N GLN A 65 -0.70 4.40 -18.05
CA GLN A 65 0.30 4.01 -19.04
C GLN A 65 0.86 2.62 -18.73
N SER A 66 1.21 2.35 -17.46
CA SER A 66 1.71 1.04 -17.04
C SER A 66 0.69 -0.07 -17.31
N LEU A 67 -0.59 0.15 -17.00
CA LEU A 67 -1.67 -0.82 -17.28
C LEU A 67 -1.83 -1.06 -18.77
N HIS A 68 -1.87 0.01 -19.57
CA HIS A 68 -1.93 -0.11 -21.03
C HIS A 68 -0.76 -0.93 -21.59
N ASP A 69 0.45 -0.63 -21.14
CA ASP A 69 1.65 -1.31 -21.62
C ASP A 69 1.68 -2.80 -21.21
N ILE A 70 1.25 -3.12 -19.97
CA ILE A 70 1.08 -4.51 -19.50
C ILE A 70 0.12 -5.28 -20.43
N ILE A 71 -1.04 -4.70 -20.72
CA ILE A 71 -2.08 -5.35 -21.53
C ILE A 71 -1.63 -5.46 -23.00
N ALA A 72 -1.13 -4.37 -23.58
CA ALA A 72 -0.72 -4.32 -24.98
C ALA A 72 0.44 -5.27 -25.31
N ASN A 73 1.35 -5.49 -24.37
CA ASN A 73 2.48 -6.42 -24.55
C ASN A 73 2.17 -7.84 -24.04
N GLY A 74 0.95 -8.13 -23.59
CA GLY A 74 0.56 -9.46 -23.12
C GLY A 74 1.39 -9.96 -21.93
N ILE A 75 1.80 -9.05 -21.04
CA ILE A 75 2.63 -9.41 -19.87
C ILE A 75 1.82 -10.28 -18.91
N ARG A 76 2.37 -11.41 -18.56
CA ARG A 76 1.74 -12.39 -17.65
C ARG A 76 1.86 -11.97 -16.20
N ILE A 77 1.02 -11.02 -15.78
CA ILE A 77 0.95 -10.57 -14.38
C ILE A 77 0.21 -11.56 -13.47
N ASP A 78 -0.49 -12.55 -14.02
CA ASP A 78 -1.17 -13.63 -13.30
C ASP A 78 -0.22 -14.55 -12.51
N THR A 79 1.08 -14.49 -12.82
CA THR A 79 2.14 -15.21 -12.09
C THR A 79 2.70 -14.41 -10.89
N LEU A 80 2.33 -13.15 -10.78
CA LEU A 80 2.78 -12.23 -9.74
C LEU A 80 1.73 -12.09 -8.64
N THR A 81 2.15 -11.67 -7.45
CA THR A 81 1.21 -11.16 -6.45
C THR A 81 0.93 -9.69 -6.74
N LEU A 82 -0.34 -9.35 -6.93
CA LEU A 82 -0.77 -8.01 -7.28
C LEU A 82 -1.30 -7.27 -6.06
N ILE A 83 -0.65 -6.16 -5.69
CA ILE A 83 -1.08 -5.28 -4.61
C ILE A 83 -1.56 -3.97 -5.20
N ALA A 84 -2.82 -3.60 -4.92
CA ALA A 84 -3.37 -2.30 -5.28
C ALA A 84 -3.37 -1.36 -4.06
N CYS A 85 -2.92 -0.12 -4.23
CA CYS A 85 -2.95 0.91 -3.21
C CYS A 85 -4.16 1.81 -3.43
N ASP A 86 -5.15 1.67 -2.56
CA ASP A 86 -6.38 2.45 -2.51
C ASP A 86 -7.02 2.67 -3.90
N GLY A 87 -6.98 3.89 -4.45
CA GLY A 87 -7.56 4.22 -5.76
C GLY A 87 -7.04 3.42 -6.94
N ALA A 88 -5.85 2.79 -6.84
CA ALA A 88 -5.36 1.89 -7.88
C ALA A 88 -6.24 0.63 -8.01
N SER A 89 -6.98 0.23 -6.97
CA SER A 89 -7.93 -0.88 -7.03
C SER A 89 -9.03 -0.65 -8.08
N GLN A 90 -9.53 0.58 -8.17
CA GLN A 90 -10.48 0.97 -9.22
C GLN A 90 -9.86 0.78 -10.61
N ALA A 91 -8.65 1.30 -10.84
CA ALA A 91 -7.99 1.19 -12.12
C ALA A 91 -7.81 -0.27 -12.56
N LEU A 92 -7.37 -1.15 -11.64
CA LEU A 92 -7.19 -2.56 -11.94
C LEU A 92 -8.51 -3.23 -12.33
N ILE A 93 -9.56 -3.05 -11.53
CA ILE A 93 -10.88 -3.65 -11.79
C ILE A 93 -11.47 -3.17 -13.12
N GLU A 94 -11.39 -1.86 -13.44
CA GLU A 94 -11.85 -1.30 -14.72
C GLU A 94 -11.11 -1.90 -15.94
N HIS A 95 -9.87 -2.38 -15.75
CA HIS A 95 -9.09 -3.05 -16.78
C HIS A 95 -9.15 -4.59 -16.71
N GLY A 96 -10.09 -5.14 -15.92
CA GLY A 96 -10.29 -6.58 -15.80
C GLY A 96 -9.20 -7.31 -15.00
N ILE A 97 -8.40 -6.58 -14.24
CA ILE A 97 -7.31 -7.11 -13.40
C ILE A 97 -7.80 -7.20 -11.96
N LYS A 98 -7.72 -8.40 -11.37
CA LYS A 98 -8.09 -8.65 -9.98
C LYS A 98 -6.86 -8.48 -9.09
N PRO A 99 -6.84 -7.58 -8.09
CA PRO A 99 -5.79 -7.54 -7.09
C PRO A 99 -5.89 -8.73 -6.12
N ASP A 100 -4.75 -9.23 -5.64
CA ASP A 100 -4.69 -10.21 -4.56
C ASP A 100 -4.79 -9.54 -3.18
N ILE A 101 -4.22 -8.34 -3.08
CA ILE A 101 -4.19 -7.54 -1.85
C ILE A 101 -4.56 -6.10 -2.19
N VAL A 102 -5.34 -5.46 -1.33
CA VAL A 102 -5.61 -4.01 -1.39
C VAL A 102 -5.14 -3.37 -0.09
N VAL A 103 -4.19 -2.44 -0.17
CA VAL A 103 -3.75 -1.61 0.95
C VAL A 103 -4.49 -0.28 0.89
N THR A 104 -5.25 0.07 1.93
CA THR A 104 -6.17 1.21 1.89
C THR A 104 -6.44 1.78 3.28
N ASP A 105 -6.59 3.11 3.37
CA ASP A 105 -7.20 3.81 4.50
C ASP A 105 -8.72 4.06 4.30
N LEU A 106 -9.31 3.38 3.30
CA LEU A 106 -10.74 3.39 2.95
C LEU A 106 -11.23 4.70 2.33
N ASP A 107 -10.34 5.60 1.91
CA ASP A 107 -10.73 6.89 1.35
C ASP A 107 -10.86 6.90 -0.19
N GLY A 108 -10.60 5.77 -0.84
CA GLY A 108 -10.81 5.53 -2.26
C GLY A 108 -12.27 5.30 -2.65
N ASN A 109 -12.48 4.83 -3.87
CA ASN A 109 -13.82 4.52 -4.35
C ASN A 109 -14.37 3.25 -3.67
N HIS A 110 -15.37 3.42 -2.81
CA HIS A 110 -15.92 2.35 -1.98
C HIS A 110 -16.49 1.18 -2.79
N GLU A 111 -17.06 1.44 -3.97
CA GLU A 111 -17.61 0.39 -4.83
C GLU A 111 -16.51 -0.57 -5.28
N TYR A 112 -15.37 -0.04 -5.71
CA TYR A 112 -14.25 -0.85 -6.18
C TYR A 112 -13.49 -1.52 -5.02
N LEU A 113 -13.43 -0.90 -3.84
CA LEU A 113 -12.91 -1.55 -2.63
C LEU A 113 -13.76 -2.76 -2.24
N LEU A 114 -15.10 -2.63 -2.24
CA LEU A 114 -16.02 -3.74 -1.97
C LEU A 114 -16.00 -4.80 -3.08
N THR A 115 -15.83 -4.40 -4.32
CA THR A 115 -15.67 -5.33 -5.46
C THR A 115 -14.39 -6.15 -5.29
N SER A 116 -13.27 -5.51 -4.94
CA SER A 116 -12.01 -6.22 -4.68
C SER A 116 -12.13 -7.25 -3.57
N ASP A 117 -12.75 -6.89 -2.44
CA ASP A 117 -13.04 -7.82 -1.33
C ASP A 117 -13.94 -8.98 -1.78
N THR A 118 -15.00 -8.69 -2.56
CA THR A 118 -15.93 -9.70 -3.09
C THR A 118 -15.23 -10.68 -4.04
N LEU A 119 -14.27 -10.19 -4.83
CA LEU A 119 -13.42 -11.02 -5.68
C LEU A 119 -12.36 -11.80 -4.90
N GLY A 120 -12.27 -11.61 -3.58
CA GLY A 120 -11.42 -12.36 -2.66
C GLY A 120 -10.06 -11.73 -2.39
N ALA A 121 -9.88 -10.43 -2.69
CA ALA A 121 -8.68 -9.71 -2.29
C ALA A 121 -8.58 -9.62 -0.76
N ILE A 122 -7.35 -9.69 -0.22
CA ILE A 122 -7.07 -9.39 1.18
C ILE A 122 -7.09 -7.87 1.35
N MET A 123 -7.99 -7.38 2.18
CA MET A 123 -8.13 -5.96 2.49
C MET A 123 -7.23 -5.59 3.67
N VAL A 124 -6.08 -4.99 3.41
CA VAL A 124 -5.16 -4.47 4.43
C VAL A 124 -5.61 -3.06 4.80
N VAL A 125 -6.47 -2.99 5.80
CA VAL A 125 -7.14 -1.75 6.22
C VAL A 125 -6.28 -1.03 7.25
N HIS A 126 -5.93 0.23 6.96
CA HIS A 126 -5.13 1.07 7.85
C HIS A 126 -6.02 1.98 8.69
N ALA A 127 -5.76 2.01 10.01
CA ALA A 127 -6.44 2.90 10.96
C ALA A 127 -5.57 4.12 11.31
N HIS A 128 -6.12 5.30 11.14
CA HIS A 128 -5.59 6.58 11.63
C HIS A 128 -6.73 7.54 11.99
N ALA A 129 -6.40 8.66 12.65
CA ALA A 129 -7.39 9.61 13.19
C ALA A 129 -8.44 10.07 12.15
N ASP A 130 -7.99 10.36 10.93
CA ASP A 130 -8.85 10.99 9.92
C ASP A 130 -9.86 10.02 9.28
N ASN A 131 -9.67 8.69 9.40
CA ASN A 131 -10.54 7.71 8.75
C ASN A 131 -11.51 6.96 9.69
N VAL A 132 -11.67 7.38 10.94
CA VAL A 132 -12.55 6.75 11.94
C VAL A 132 -13.99 6.55 11.41
N ASN A 133 -14.55 7.54 10.71
CA ASN A 133 -15.89 7.44 10.13
C ASN A 133 -15.95 6.42 8.98
N LEU A 134 -14.91 6.34 8.15
CA LEU A 134 -14.79 5.36 7.07
C LEU A 134 -14.64 3.94 7.65
N ILE A 135 -13.86 3.77 8.70
CA ILE A 135 -13.75 2.50 9.42
C ILE A 135 -15.14 2.04 9.89
N ARG A 136 -15.91 2.90 10.56
CA ARG A 136 -17.28 2.58 11.02
C ARG A 136 -18.21 2.18 9.89
N TYR A 137 -18.09 2.83 8.74
CA TYR A 137 -18.97 2.62 7.60
C TYR A 137 -18.58 1.42 6.73
N MET A 138 -17.29 1.23 6.45
CA MET A 138 -16.80 0.25 5.49
C MET A 138 -16.46 -1.10 6.12
N VAL A 139 -15.80 -1.13 7.28
CA VAL A 139 -15.34 -2.38 7.91
C VAL A 139 -16.45 -3.41 8.12
N PRO A 140 -17.70 -3.06 8.50
CA PRO A 140 -18.78 -4.05 8.62
C PRO A 140 -19.14 -4.76 7.31
N LYS A 141 -18.80 -4.17 6.16
CA LYS A 141 -19.13 -4.67 4.82
C LYS A 141 -18.04 -5.53 4.21
N LEU A 142 -16.82 -5.43 4.74
CA LEU A 142 -15.66 -6.19 4.27
C LEU A 142 -15.58 -7.57 4.94
N ARG A 143 -14.99 -8.56 4.25
CA ARG A 143 -14.90 -9.96 4.69
C ARG A 143 -13.48 -10.39 5.00
N ASN A 144 -12.52 -10.02 4.14
CA ASN A 144 -11.15 -10.52 4.16
C ASN A 144 -10.21 -9.45 4.73
N ILE A 145 -10.31 -9.13 6.03
CA ILE A 145 -9.63 -7.97 6.62
C ILE A 145 -8.39 -8.40 7.40
N ILE A 146 -7.29 -7.69 7.14
CA ILE A 146 -6.14 -7.57 8.01
C ILE A 146 -6.01 -6.11 8.41
N ALA A 147 -6.00 -5.82 9.71
CA ALA A 147 -5.96 -4.47 10.22
C ALA A 147 -4.52 -4.00 10.47
N THR A 148 -4.25 -2.75 10.12
CA THR A 148 -2.95 -2.12 10.35
C THR A 148 -3.07 -0.75 10.99
N THR A 149 -1.99 -0.30 11.59
CA THR A 149 -1.85 1.01 12.25
C THR A 149 -0.45 1.56 12.05
N GLN A 150 -0.28 2.85 12.30
CA GLN A 150 1.03 3.52 12.35
C GLN A 150 1.57 3.72 13.78
N VAL A 151 0.77 3.45 14.81
CA VAL A 151 1.16 3.48 16.23
C VAL A 151 1.56 2.09 16.73
N LYS A 152 1.68 1.91 18.05
CA LYS A 152 1.96 0.59 18.64
C LYS A 152 0.91 -0.43 18.19
N PRO A 153 1.33 -1.63 17.73
CA PRO A 153 0.40 -2.68 17.31
C PRO A 153 -0.45 -3.19 18.47
N LEU A 154 -1.62 -3.74 18.16
CA LEU A 154 -2.47 -4.48 19.07
C LEU A 154 -2.43 -5.97 18.70
N HIS A 155 -3.12 -6.83 19.47
CA HIS A 155 -3.09 -8.28 19.22
C HIS A 155 -3.61 -8.67 17.81
N ASN A 156 -4.51 -7.89 17.22
CA ASN A 156 -5.11 -8.11 15.90
C ASN A 156 -5.02 -6.89 14.96
N VAL A 157 -4.19 -5.90 15.32
CA VAL A 157 -3.89 -4.74 14.47
C VAL A 157 -2.37 -4.61 14.38
N TYR A 158 -1.84 -4.85 13.20
CA TYR A 158 -0.41 -4.94 12.94
C TYR A 158 0.19 -3.58 12.57
N ASN A 159 1.50 -3.47 12.69
CA ASN A 159 2.24 -2.32 12.20
C ASN A 159 3.47 -2.82 11.43
N PHE A 160 3.44 -2.67 10.11
CA PHE A 160 4.54 -3.05 9.22
C PHE A 160 5.39 -1.84 8.81
N GLY A 161 5.03 -0.64 9.22
CA GLY A 161 5.61 0.62 8.76
C GLY A 161 4.92 1.18 7.52
N GLY A 162 5.49 2.27 7.00
CA GLY A 162 4.95 3.01 5.86
C GLY A 162 3.97 4.12 6.26
N PHE A 163 3.92 5.17 5.44
CA PHE A 163 3.20 6.39 5.74
C PHE A 163 1.97 6.62 4.84
N THR A 164 2.10 6.34 3.54
CA THR A 164 1.01 6.35 2.58
C THR A 164 0.71 4.93 2.11
N ASP A 165 -0.42 4.66 1.48
CA ASP A 165 -0.77 3.29 1.08
C ASP A 165 0.27 2.65 0.15
N GLY A 166 0.89 3.47 -0.72
CA GLY A 166 1.93 3.01 -1.63
C GLY A 166 3.16 2.48 -0.90
N ASP A 167 3.76 3.28 -0.03
CA ASP A 167 4.94 2.83 0.71
C ASP A 167 4.58 1.78 1.76
N ARG A 168 3.39 1.83 2.40
CA ARG A 168 2.89 0.74 3.27
C ARG A 168 2.86 -0.61 2.54
N ALA A 169 2.44 -0.63 1.28
CA ALA A 169 2.45 -1.85 0.48
C ALA A 169 3.87 -2.40 0.27
N VAL A 170 4.85 -1.52 0.07
CA VAL A 170 6.27 -1.93 -0.05
C VAL A 170 6.81 -2.46 1.29
N PHE A 171 6.51 -1.77 2.40
CA PHE A 171 6.87 -2.25 3.74
C PHE A 171 6.25 -3.61 4.04
N LEU A 172 4.97 -3.80 3.70
CA LEU A 172 4.27 -5.07 3.83
C LEU A 172 4.97 -6.19 3.04
N ALA A 173 5.27 -5.95 1.76
CA ALA A 173 5.94 -6.92 0.91
C ALA A 173 7.36 -7.26 1.42
N THR A 174 8.07 -6.27 1.98
CA THR A 174 9.39 -6.44 2.60
C THR A 174 9.32 -7.26 3.89
N GLU A 175 8.30 -7.04 4.72
CA GLU A 175 8.10 -7.77 5.98
C GLU A 175 7.90 -9.26 5.72
N PHE A 176 7.13 -9.60 4.69
CA PHE A 176 6.86 -11.00 4.31
C PHE A 176 7.83 -11.57 3.27
N TYR A 177 9.02 -10.99 3.14
CA TYR A 177 10.12 -11.55 2.33
C TYR A 177 9.72 -11.85 0.88
N ALA A 178 9.12 -10.87 0.20
CA ALA A 178 8.95 -10.94 -1.26
C ALA A 178 10.29 -11.23 -1.96
N ARG A 179 10.29 -12.02 -3.02
CA ARG A 179 11.50 -12.26 -3.83
C ARG A 179 11.93 -10.99 -4.57
N SER A 180 10.98 -10.32 -5.16
CA SER A 180 11.15 -9.00 -5.76
C SER A 180 9.93 -8.12 -5.54
N ILE A 181 10.12 -6.80 -5.55
CA ILE A 181 9.06 -5.79 -5.45
C ILE A 181 9.19 -4.88 -6.68
N ILE A 182 8.11 -4.79 -7.45
CA ILE A 182 8.03 -4.01 -8.68
C ILE A 182 6.97 -2.92 -8.46
N LEU A 183 7.30 -1.67 -8.76
CA LEU A 183 6.40 -0.53 -8.58
C LEU A 183 5.85 -0.04 -9.92
N ALA A 184 4.54 0.19 -10.00
CA ALA A 184 3.86 0.82 -11.12
C ALA A 184 2.94 1.93 -10.58
N GLY A 185 2.90 3.10 -11.22
CA GLY A 185 2.06 4.22 -10.75
C GLY A 185 2.49 4.82 -9.42
N MET A 186 3.75 4.65 -9.02
CA MET A 186 4.32 5.21 -7.78
C MET A 186 5.11 6.48 -8.09
N ASP A 187 4.38 7.53 -8.48
CA ASP A 187 4.96 8.80 -8.89
C ASP A 187 5.02 9.80 -7.72
N PHE A 188 6.20 10.35 -7.47
CA PHE A 188 6.47 11.27 -6.35
C PHE A 188 6.65 12.74 -6.82
N GLY A 189 5.92 13.11 -7.88
CA GLY A 189 5.92 14.46 -8.45
C GLY A 189 4.80 15.34 -7.91
N TYR A 190 4.57 16.49 -8.59
CA TYR A 190 3.50 17.41 -8.27
C TYR A 190 2.16 17.05 -8.92
N GLU A 191 2.18 16.17 -9.91
CA GLU A 191 0.98 15.73 -10.61
C GLU A 191 0.21 14.70 -9.80
N VAL A 192 -1.12 14.79 -9.84
CA VAL A 192 -2.03 13.86 -9.18
C VAL A 192 -2.62 12.92 -10.23
N GLY A 193 -2.52 11.62 -10.01
CA GLY A 193 -3.07 10.62 -10.92
C GLY A 193 -4.61 10.66 -10.96
N TYR A 194 -5.17 10.18 -12.06
CA TYR A 194 -6.62 10.18 -12.31
C TYR A 194 -7.42 9.44 -11.21
N TYR A 195 -6.90 8.32 -10.74
CA TYR A 195 -7.52 7.48 -9.70
C TYR A 195 -7.14 7.89 -8.28
N SER A 196 -6.26 8.86 -8.13
CA SER A 196 -5.87 9.35 -6.81
C SER A 196 -6.93 10.30 -6.26
N LYS A 197 -7.26 10.17 -4.97
CA LYS A 197 -8.16 11.10 -4.29
C LYS A 197 -7.71 12.54 -4.52
N ARG A 198 -8.64 13.38 -4.97
CA ARG A 198 -8.40 14.81 -5.11
C ARG A 198 -8.19 15.44 -3.74
N SER A 199 -7.10 16.15 -3.57
CA SER A 199 -6.80 16.89 -2.35
C SER A 199 -7.02 18.37 -2.56
N TYR A 200 -7.70 19.04 -1.63
CA TYR A 200 -7.79 20.50 -1.61
C TYR A 200 -6.45 21.15 -1.24
N ASN A 201 -5.54 20.40 -0.59
CA ASN A 201 -4.21 20.87 -0.24
C ASN A 201 -3.15 20.06 -1.00
N ILE A 202 -2.83 20.50 -2.21
CA ILE A 202 -1.81 19.87 -3.08
C ILE A 202 -0.44 19.90 -2.42
N GLY A 203 -0.09 21.01 -1.74
CA GLY A 203 1.21 21.13 -1.05
C GLY A 203 1.41 20.06 0.03
N LEU A 204 0.37 19.83 0.85
CA LEU A 204 0.40 18.77 1.88
C LEU A 204 0.53 17.38 1.23
N LYS A 205 -0.20 17.13 0.13
CA LYS A 205 -0.12 15.85 -0.59
C LYS A 205 1.28 15.61 -1.13
N VAL A 206 1.88 16.62 -1.76
CA VAL A 206 3.26 16.53 -2.26
C VAL A 206 4.25 16.28 -1.12
N ALA A 207 4.12 16.99 0.02
CA ALA A 207 4.97 16.77 1.18
C ALA A 207 4.87 15.33 1.71
N LYS A 208 3.66 14.77 1.79
CA LYS A 208 3.46 13.36 2.17
C LYS A 208 4.13 12.41 1.19
N MET A 209 3.99 12.64 -0.13
CA MET A 209 4.62 11.81 -1.17
C MET A 209 6.15 11.88 -1.11
N GLN A 210 6.74 13.07 -0.88
CA GLN A 210 8.19 13.20 -0.72
C GLN A 210 8.69 12.47 0.53
N PHE A 211 7.93 12.50 1.62
CA PHE A 211 8.26 11.76 2.83
C PHE A 211 8.18 10.24 2.58
N ALA A 212 7.13 9.77 1.89
CA ALA A 212 6.98 8.37 1.49
C ALA A 212 8.15 7.91 0.61
N LYS A 213 8.59 8.73 -0.34
CA LYS A 213 9.78 8.45 -1.16
C LYS A 213 11.04 8.28 -0.30
N MET A 214 11.26 9.17 0.65
CA MET A 214 12.40 9.10 1.58
C MET A 214 12.37 7.79 2.40
N LEU A 215 11.18 7.37 2.87
CA LEU A 215 11.01 6.10 3.57
C LEU A 215 11.36 4.90 2.69
N LEU A 216 10.93 4.91 1.42
CA LEU A 216 11.28 3.85 0.46
C LEU A 216 12.78 3.78 0.17
N GLU A 217 13.43 4.94 0.03
CA GLU A 217 14.88 5.02 -0.19
C GLU A 217 15.68 4.49 1.01
N ASN A 218 15.17 4.70 2.23
CA ASN A 218 15.72 4.11 3.45
C ASN A 218 15.46 2.59 3.50
N LEU A 219 14.24 2.14 3.18
CA LEU A 219 13.87 0.73 3.19
C LEU A 219 14.68 -0.09 2.16
N ALA A 220 15.12 0.53 1.08
CA ALA A 220 15.90 -0.14 0.04
C ALA A 220 17.20 -0.78 0.57
N GLU A 221 17.85 -0.18 1.57
CA GLU A 221 19.04 -0.77 2.20
C GLU A 221 18.68 -2.05 3.00
N GLU A 222 17.53 -2.04 3.69
CA GLU A 222 17.02 -3.25 4.38
C GLU A 222 16.68 -4.36 3.37
N CYS A 223 15.98 -4.00 2.28
CA CYS A 223 15.65 -4.93 1.20
C CYS A 223 16.89 -5.60 0.62
N LYS A 224 17.95 -4.82 0.37
CA LYS A 224 19.24 -5.34 -0.07
C LYS A 224 19.83 -6.34 0.92
N GLY A 225 19.76 -6.05 2.22
CA GLY A 225 20.21 -6.96 3.29
C GLY A 225 19.40 -8.25 3.35
N LYS A 226 18.12 -8.21 2.96
CA LYS A 226 17.21 -9.37 2.87
C LYS A 226 17.29 -10.10 1.52
N GLY A 227 18.07 -9.61 0.55
CA GLY A 227 18.15 -10.18 -0.80
C GLY A 227 16.93 -9.91 -1.67
N ILE A 228 16.08 -8.94 -1.31
CA ILE A 228 14.88 -8.55 -2.06
C ILE A 228 15.27 -7.62 -3.20
N LYS A 229 14.90 -7.97 -4.43
CA LYS A 229 15.15 -7.12 -5.60
C LYS A 229 14.07 -6.05 -5.71
N LEU A 230 14.47 -4.81 -6.03
CA LEU A 230 13.58 -3.67 -6.13
C LEU A 230 13.59 -3.07 -7.53
N TYR A 231 12.42 -3.04 -8.18
CA TYR A 231 12.23 -2.54 -9.54
C TYR A 231 11.18 -1.43 -9.59
N ASN A 232 11.32 -0.54 -10.54
CA ASN A 232 10.43 0.60 -10.72
C ASN A 232 10.07 0.85 -12.17
N LEU A 233 8.79 0.76 -12.51
CA LEU A 233 8.20 1.11 -13.81
C LEU A 233 7.66 2.54 -13.83
N SER A 234 7.58 3.22 -12.67
CA SER A 234 7.02 4.56 -12.56
C SER A 234 7.99 5.63 -13.09
N ARG A 235 7.47 6.82 -13.37
CA ARG A 235 8.29 7.94 -13.91
C ARG A 235 9.31 8.48 -12.90
N SER A 236 8.97 8.46 -11.62
CA SER A 236 9.83 8.98 -10.56
C SER A 236 10.98 8.03 -10.25
N ARG A 237 12.20 8.54 -10.20
CA ARG A 237 13.35 7.76 -9.72
C ARG A 237 13.32 7.64 -8.20
N ILE A 238 13.57 6.44 -7.69
CA ILE A 238 13.68 6.12 -6.26
C ILE A 238 15.06 5.49 -6.05
N LYS A 239 15.85 6.06 -5.14
CA LYS A 239 17.19 5.53 -4.85
C LYS A 239 17.07 4.11 -4.28
N GLY A 240 17.87 3.19 -4.82
CA GLY A 240 17.86 1.78 -4.44
C GLY A 240 16.88 0.91 -5.23
N PHE A 241 16.04 1.51 -6.09
CA PHE A 241 15.19 0.80 -7.04
C PHE A 241 15.79 0.87 -8.45
N GLU A 242 15.85 -0.25 -9.14
CA GLU A 242 16.25 -0.33 -10.54
C GLU A 242 15.08 0.11 -11.42
N ASN A 243 15.29 1.13 -12.28
CA ASN A 243 14.28 1.49 -13.25
C ASN A 243 14.31 0.48 -14.40
N ILE A 244 13.18 -0.14 -14.64
CA ILE A 244 12.98 -1.08 -15.73
C ILE A 244 11.86 -0.57 -16.66
N ASP A 245 11.86 -1.05 -17.88
CA ASP A 245 10.71 -0.93 -18.78
C ASP A 245 9.79 -2.16 -18.65
N ILE A 246 8.66 -2.12 -19.35
CA ILE A 246 7.66 -3.18 -19.26
C ILE A 246 8.18 -4.53 -19.78
N VAL A 247 9.15 -4.52 -20.71
CA VAL A 247 9.76 -5.74 -21.26
C VAL A 247 10.59 -6.45 -20.18
N GLY A 248 11.18 -5.68 -19.26
CA GLY A 248 11.90 -6.21 -18.10
C GLY A 248 11.05 -7.03 -17.12
N LEU A 249 9.71 -6.94 -17.19
CA LEU A 249 8.82 -7.82 -16.42
C LEU A 249 8.72 -9.25 -16.97
N SER A 250 9.13 -9.46 -18.22
CA SER A 250 9.00 -10.75 -18.90
C SER A 250 10.28 -11.59 -18.78
N SER A 251 11.32 -11.05 -18.16
CA SER A 251 12.64 -11.67 -17.95
C SER A 251 12.76 -12.30 -16.58
#